data_f92b36a8afea28ae0abdcff2448a7bd8
#
_entry.id   f92b36a8afea28ae0abdcff2448a7bd8
#
_cell.length_a   1.000
_cell.length_b   1.000
_cell.length_c   1.000
_cell.angle_alpha   90.00
_cell.angle_beta   90.00
_cell.angle_gamma   90.00
#
_symmetry.space_group_name_H-M   'P 1'
#
loop_
_entity.id
_entity.type
_entity.pdbx_description
1 polymer ?
#
loop_
_entity_poly.entity_id
_entity_poly.type
_entity_poly.pdbx_seq_one_letter_code
_entity_poly.pdbx_strand_id
1 'polypeptide(L)'
;MPVAKQKRVPLFDLEVPEGLWLMNRAGRLQLEHFNKSNALSWALTMGLFAMPVIFSERDWTQMVGESYFIQLGPQDKFGWTEPEGKVYQIALDNLGILREEIYRVCYLSQAGGSVSGGDKQSGLSKQWDFSITEQVLRAFGDGLKDCLKRVLKAIEAAREEGIAVKVTGLDEFEIGDFSAQLADAQQLLSLGIESPTLKKEIFK
;
A
#
# COMPACT_ATOMS: atom_id res chain seq x y z
N MET A 1 34.30 -25.80 15.62
CA MET A 1 33.49 -26.86 16.24
C MET A 1 32.74 -27.60 15.15
N PRO A 2 32.81 -28.93 15.12
CA PRO A 2 32.19 -29.67 14.02
C PRO A 2 30.67 -29.66 14.15
N VAL A 3 29.98 -29.12 13.12
CA VAL A 3 28.54 -29.15 12.91
C VAL A 3 28.04 -30.60 12.63
N ALA A 4 28.91 -31.59 12.79
CA ALA A 4 28.76 -32.96 12.32
C ALA A 4 27.77 -33.84 13.11
N LYS A 5 27.13 -33.34 14.17
CA LYS A 5 26.17 -34.15 14.93
C LYS A 5 24.71 -33.98 14.50
N GLN A 6 24.41 -33.00 13.68
CA GLN A 6 23.03 -32.83 13.17
C GLN A 6 22.80 -33.74 11.97
N LYS A 7 21.90 -34.71 12.09
CA LYS A 7 21.47 -35.60 11.01
C LYS A 7 20.65 -34.92 9.93
N ARG A 8 20.34 -33.63 10.06
CA ARG A 8 19.52 -32.84 9.12
C ARG A 8 20.18 -31.49 8.89
N VAL A 9 19.99 -30.94 7.68
CA VAL A 9 20.36 -29.55 7.38
C VAL A 9 19.49 -28.64 8.25
N PRO A 10 20.08 -27.68 8.99
CA PRO A 10 19.34 -26.76 9.85
C PRO A 10 18.64 -25.70 9.00
N LEU A 11 17.66 -26.11 8.22
CA LEU A 11 16.78 -25.26 7.45
C LEU A 11 15.44 -25.14 8.19
N PHE A 12 15.03 -23.90 8.49
CA PHE A 12 13.75 -23.62 9.12
C PHE A 12 12.96 -22.72 8.19
N ASP A 13 11.80 -23.18 7.82
CA ASP A 13 10.85 -22.42 7.01
C ASP A 13 10.01 -21.50 7.91
N LEU A 14 9.76 -20.30 7.44
CA LEU A 14 8.75 -19.41 8.01
C LEU A 14 7.42 -19.76 7.37
N GLU A 15 6.59 -20.50 8.08
CA GLU A 15 5.25 -20.84 7.63
C GLU A 15 4.35 -19.61 7.69
N VAL A 16 3.96 -19.09 6.53
CA VAL A 16 2.98 -18.02 6.40
C VAL A 16 1.65 -18.63 5.98
N PRO A 17 0.59 -18.51 6.77
CA PRO A 17 -0.74 -18.98 6.39
C PRO A 17 -1.19 -18.40 5.06
N GLU A 18 -1.91 -19.20 4.24
CA GLU A 18 -2.37 -18.77 2.91
C GLU A 18 -3.20 -17.49 2.96
N GLY A 19 -3.97 -17.29 4.02
CA GLY A 19 -4.72 -16.05 4.26
C GLY A 19 -3.87 -14.78 4.38
N LEU A 20 -2.58 -14.92 4.69
CA LEU A 20 -1.61 -13.82 4.80
C LEU A 20 -0.73 -13.65 3.55
N TRP A 21 -0.97 -14.38 2.48
CA TRP A 21 -0.26 -14.20 1.21
C TRP A 21 -0.79 -12.97 0.46
N LEU A 22 -0.48 -11.82 0.99
CA LEU A 22 -1.01 -10.54 0.53
C LEU A 22 -0.68 -10.25 -0.93
N MET A 23 0.54 -10.57 -1.36
CA MET A 23 0.99 -10.35 -2.74
C MET A 23 0.21 -11.20 -3.74
N ASN A 24 -0.18 -12.42 -3.41
CA ASN A 24 -0.99 -13.27 -4.28
C ASN A 24 -2.40 -12.68 -4.47
N ARG A 25 -2.96 -12.07 -3.43
CA ARG A 25 -4.25 -11.39 -3.50
C ARG A 25 -4.20 -10.14 -4.37
N ALA A 26 -3.15 -9.33 -4.19
CA ALA A 26 -2.96 -8.08 -4.92
C ALA A 26 -2.48 -8.28 -6.36
N GLY A 27 -1.86 -9.41 -6.68
CA GLY A 27 -1.13 -9.62 -7.93
C GLY A 27 -1.96 -9.38 -9.18
N ARG A 28 -3.22 -9.85 -9.22
CA ARG A 28 -4.13 -9.63 -10.35
C ARG A 28 -4.51 -8.16 -10.51
N LEU A 29 -4.85 -7.50 -9.40
CA LEU A 29 -5.19 -6.08 -9.38
C LEU A 29 -4.00 -5.21 -9.78
N GLN A 30 -2.81 -5.56 -9.30
CA GLN A 30 -1.58 -4.87 -9.66
C GLN A 30 -1.25 -5.01 -11.15
N LEU A 31 -1.43 -6.20 -11.72
CA LEU A 31 -1.24 -6.42 -13.15
C LEU A 31 -2.24 -5.61 -13.99
N GLU A 32 -3.49 -5.57 -13.55
CA GLU A 32 -4.53 -4.76 -14.20
C GLU A 32 -4.21 -3.27 -14.12
N HIS A 33 -3.82 -2.77 -12.94
CA HIS A 33 -3.41 -1.39 -12.74
C HIS A 33 -2.22 -1.02 -13.63
N PHE A 34 -1.20 -1.89 -13.70
CA PHE A 34 -0.02 -1.70 -14.55
C PHE A 34 -0.41 -1.59 -16.02
N ASN A 35 -1.22 -2.53 -16.54
CA ASN A 35 -1.63 -2.54 -17.93
C ASN A 35 -2.46 -1.30 -18.30
N LYS A 36 -3.42 -0.91 -17.45
CA LYS A 36 -4.24 0.28 -17.66
C LYS A 36 -3.43 1.58 -17.55
N SER A 37 -2.48 1.64 -16.63
CA SER A 37 -1.58 2.79 -16.48
C SER A 37 -0.71 2.98 -17.73
N ASN A 38 -0.15 1.90 -18.26
CA ASN A 38 0.62 1.93 -19.52
C ASN A 38 -0.26 2.34 -20.71
N ALA A 39 -1.47 1.78 -20.81
CA ALA A 39 -2.42 2.13 -21.88
C ALA A 39 -2.80 3.62 -21.82
N LEU A 40 -3.07 4.14 -20.61
CA LEU A 40 -3.37 5.56 -20.42
C LEU A 40 -2.18 6.45 -20.76
N SER A 41 -0.97 6.08 -20.32
CA SER A 41 0.26 6.82 -20.65
C SER A 41 0.49 6.89 -22.16
N TRP A 42 0.31 5.77 -22.86
CA TRP A 42 0.38 5.71 -24.31
C TRP A 42 -0.70 6.58 -24.98
N ALA A 43 -1.96 6.46 -24.54
CA ALA A 43 -3.06 7.23 -25.06
C ALA A 43 -2.89 8.75 -24.86
N LEU A 44 -2.38 9.17 -23.71
CA LEU A 44 -2.02 10.56 -23.44
C LEU A 44 -0.91 11.04 -24.36
N THR A 45 0.14 10.23 -24.55
CA THR A 45 1.25 10.56 -25.46
C THR A 45 0.73 10.74 -26.90
N MET A 46 -0.11 9.82 -27.36
CA MET A 46 -0.70 9.93 -28.71
C MET A 46 -1.70 11.08 -28.82
N GLY A 47 -2.44 11.37 -27.75
CA GLY A 47 -3.40 12.48 -27.70
C GLY A 47 -2.73 13.88 -27.74
N LEU A 48 -1.46 13.99 -27.38
CA LEU A 48 -0.69 15.23 -27.54
C LEU A 48 -0.39 15.53 -29.01
N PHE A 49 -0.45 14.53 -29.87
CA PHE A 49 -0.29 14.69 -31.33
C PHE A 49 -1.65 14.78 -31.99
N ALA A 50 -2.37 15.87 -31.73
CA ALA A 50 -3.61 16.16 -32.45
C ALA A 50 -3.33 16.21 -33.98
N MET A 51 -4.03 15.39 -34.75
CA MET A 51 -3.86 15.38 -36.19
C MET A 51 -4.89 16.29 -36.85
N PRO A 52 -4.47 17.18 -37.74
CA PRO A 52 -5.40 17.96 -38.53
C PRO A 52 -6.18 17.04 -39.49
N VAL A 53 -7.48 17.19 -39.55
CA VAL A 53 -8.35 16.45 -40.46
C VAL A 53 -9.07 17.45 -41.33
N ILE A 54 -9.02 17.23 -42.65
CA ILE A 54 -9.70 18.02 -43.62
C ILE A 54 -10.79 17.15 -44.24
N PHE A 55 -12.04 17.57 -44.15
CA PHE A 55 -13.15 16.95 -44.81
C PHE A 55 -13.39 17.72 -46.11
N SER A 56 -13.06 17.13 -47.25
CA SER A 56 -13.15 17.76 -48.58
C SER A 56 -13.47 16.70 -49.64
N GLU A 57 -14.23 17.09 -50.64
CA GLU A 57 -14.43 16.27 -51.84
C GLU A 57 -13.27 16.36 -52.85
N ARG A 58 -12.28 17.24 -52.54
CA ARG A 58 -11.14 17.46 -53.42
C ARG A 58 -9.96 16.60 -52.93
N ASP A 59 -9.17 16.11 -53.87
CA ASP A 59 -7.89 15.45 -53.57
C ASP A 59 -6.88 16.47 -53.04
N TRP A 60 -6.48 16.26 -51.80
CA TRP A 60 -5.45 17.05 -51.13
C TRP A 60 -4.10 16.39 -51.30
N THR A 61 -3.19 17.03 -52.11
CA THR A 61 -1.84 16.56 -52.31
C THR A 61 -0.83 17.35 -51.52
N GLN A 62 -1.24 18.39 -50.78
CA GLN A 62 -0.34 19.23 -50.00
C GLN A 62 -0.08 18.64 -48.62
N MET A 63 1.19 18.54 -48.25
CA MET A 63 1.58 18.21 -46.88
C MET A 63 1.22 19.38 -45.96
N VAL A 64 0.43 19.10 -44.94
CA VAL A 64 0.09 20.08 -43.91
C VAL A 64 1.19 20.07 -42.86
N GLY A 65 1.85 21.19 -42.69
CA GLY A 65 2.91 21.40 -41.70
C GLY A 65 2.77 22.78 -41.05
N GLU A 66 3.60 23.06 -40.04
CA GLU A 66 3.54 24.32 -39.25
C GLU A 66 3.64 25.59 -40.04
N SER A 67 4.10 25.52 -41.29
CA SER A 67 4.37 26.69 -42.16
C SER A 67 3.45 26.82 -43.35
N TYR A 68 2.38 26.05 -43.43
CA TYR A 68 1.51 26.05 -44.60
C TYR A 68 0.11 26.56 -44.29
N PHE A 69 -0.40 27.43 -45.19
CA PHE A 69 -1.81 27.84 -45.16
C PHE A 69 -2.69 26.75 -45.78
N ILE A 70 -3.74 26.36 -45.07
CA ILE A 70 -4.75 25.49 -45.62
C ILE A 70 -5.86 26.37 -46.21
N GLN A 71 -6.00 26.41 -47.52
CA GLN A 71 -7.09 27.12 -48.16
C GLN A 71 -8.31 26.19 -48.30
N LEU A 72 -9.31 26.41 -47.46
CA LEU A 72 -10.57 25.68 -47.50
C LEU A 72 -11.56 26.25 -48.52
N GLY A 73 -12.29 25.39 -49.22
CA GLY A 73 -13.41 25.78 -50.04
C GLY A 73 -14.69 25.98 -49.23
N PRO A 74 -15.76 26.49 -49.82
CA PRO A 74 -17.01 26.79 -49.11
C PRO A 74 -17.67 25.58 -48.44
N GLN A 75 -17.38 24.37 -48.90
CA GLN A 75 -17.93 23.11 -48.40
C GLN A 75 -16.93 22.29 -47.55
N ASP A 76 -15.67 22.71 -47.54
CA ASP A 76 -14.62 22.00 -46.80
C ASP A 76 -14.74 22.31 -45.30
N LYS A 77 -14.45 21.30 -44.47
CA LYS A 77 -14.40 21.46 -43.02
C LYS A 77 -13.04 21.07 -42.53
N PHE A 78 -12.54 21.83 -41.61
CA PHE A 78 -11.28 21.55 -40.89
C PHE A 78 -11.60 21.22 -39.44
N GLY A 79 -10.88 20.24 -38.90
CA GLY A 79 -10.99 19.87 -37.52
C GLY A 79 -9.68 19.23 -37.02
N TRP A 80 -9.64 19.03 -35.74
CA TRP A 80 -8.57 18.26 -35.10
C TRP A 80 -9.15 16.96 -34.58
N THR A 81 -8.42 15.85 -34.73
CA THR A 81 -8.78 14.61 -34.05
C THR A 81 -8.20 14.67 -32.66
N GLU A 82 -9.01 15.06 -31.70
CA GLU A 82 -8.66 14.97 -30.29
C GLU A 82 -9.50 13.87 -29.66
N PRO A 83 -8.89 12.97 -28.87
CA PRO A 83 -9.67 12.04 -28.06
C PRO A 83 -10.52 12.82 -27.05
N GLU A 84 -11.75 12.41 -26.85
CA GLU A 84 -12.62 13.04 -25.86
C GLU A 84 -11.97 12.92 -24.46
N GLY A 85 -11.69 14.05 -23.82
CA GLY A 85 -11.03 14.12 -22.49
C GLY A 85 -11.76 13.33 -21.41
N LYS A 86 -13.06 13.08 -21.58
CA LYS A 86 -13.89 12.28 -20.69
C LYS A 86 -13.39 10.83 -20.55
N VAL A 87 -12.89 10.24 -21.62
CA VAL A 87 -12.35 8.86 -21.60
C VAL A 87 -11.11 8.78 -20.72
N TYR A 88 -10.23 9.79 -20.78
CA TYR A 88 -9.05 9.86 -19.92
C TYR A 88 -9.40 10.03 -18.45
N GLN A 89 -10.42 10.84 -18.15
CA GLN A 89 -10.88 11.02 -16.77
C GLN A 89 -11.42 9.71 -16.19
N ILE A 90 -12.25 8.98 -16.95
CA ILE A 90 -12.75 7.66 -16.53
C ILE A 90 -11.60 6.68 -16.29
N ALA A 91 -10.55 6.71 -17.12
CA ALA A 91 -9.39 5.86 -16.95
C ALA A 91 -8.61 6.21 -15.67
N LEU A 92 -8.40 7.51 -15.39
CA LEU A 92 -7.76 7.99 -14.16
C LEU A 92 -8.55 7.59 -12.91
N ASP A 93 -9.87 7.78 -12.93
CA ASP A 93 -10.74 7.41 -11.82
C ASP A 93 -10.68 5.90 -11.56
N ASN A 94 -10.68 5.10 -12.62
CA ASN A 94 -10.55 3.65 -12.50
C ASN A 94 -9.18 3.22 -11.94
N LEU A 95 -8.10 3.88 -12.33
CA LEU A 95 -6.77 3.65 -11.73
C LEU A 95 -6.76 4.00 -10.24
N GLY A 96 -7.45 5.06 -9.84
CA GLY A 96 -7.65 5.41 -8.44
C GLY A 96 -8.36 4.31 -7.67
N ILE A 97 -9.48 3.81 -8.18
CA ILE A 97 -10.25 2.71 -7.58
C ILE A 97 -9.41 1.43 -7.46
N LEU A 98 -8.66 1.07 -8.51
CA LEU A 98 -7.78 -0.11 -8.47
C LEU A 98 -6.68 0.03 -7.41
N ARG A 99 -6.10 1.22 -7.26
CA ARG A 99 -5.11 1.48 -6.21
C ARG A 99 -5.71 1.30 -4.82
N GLU A 100 -6.88 1.85 -4.57
CA GLU A 100 -7.59 1.71 -3.30
C GLU A 100 -7.90 0.23 -3.00
N GLU A 101 -8.33 -0.50 -4.01
CA GLU A 101 -8.62 -1.93 -3.88
C GLU A 101 -7.37 -2.75 -3.57
N ILE A 102 -6.21 -2.42 -4.18
CA ILE A 102 -4.92 -3.05 -3.86
C ILE A 102 -4.58 -2.83 -2.38
N TYR A 103 -4.70 -1.59 -1.89
CA TYR A 103 -4.46 -1.30 -0.47
C TYR A 103 -5.42 -2.07 0.43
N ARG A 104 -6.72 -2.10 0.10
CA ARG A 104 -7.74 -2.82 0.85
C ARG A 104 -7.44 -4.32 0.96
N VAL A 105 -7.08 -4.95 -0.17
CA VAL A 105 -6.79 -6.39 -0.22
C VAL A 105 -5.50 -6.74 0.53
N CYS A 106 -4.54 -5.81 0.58
CA CYS A 106 -3.30 -5.96 1.34
C CYS A 106 -3.44 -5.58 2.82
N TYR A 107 -4.64 -5.22 3.29
CA TYR A 107 -4.86 -4.73 4.65
C TYR A 107 -3.99 -3.51 5.02
N LEU A 108 -3.59 -2.74 4.03
CA LEU A 108 -2.90 -1.49 4.24
C LEU A 108 -3.95 -0.39 4.38
N SER A 109 -4.13 0.12 5.58
CA SER A 109 -4.98 1.30 5.75
C SER A 109 -4.34 2.47 5.01
N GLN A 110 -5.12 3.19 4.22
CA GLN A 110 -4.64 4.46 3.69
C GLN A 110 -4.50 5.44 4.87
N ALA A 111 -3.29 5.53 5.39
CA ALA A 111 -2.92 6.56 6.37
C ALA A 111 -2.84 7.93 5.70
N GLY A 112 -3.90 8.33 5.04
CA GLY A 112 -3.93 9.59 4.31
C GLY A 112 -5.14 9.63 3.42
N GLY A 113 -6.30 9.66 4.03
CA GLY A 113 -7.62 9.72 3.44
C GLY A 113 -7.70 10.29 2.04
N SER A 114 -8.73 9.93 1.35
CA SER A 114 -9.15 10.52 0.08
C SER A 114 -8.61 11.94 -0.11
N VAL A 115 -8.02 12.18 -1.26
CA VAL A 115 -7.54 13.51 -1.72
C VAL A 115 -8.67 14.57 -1.76
N SER A 116 -9.86 14.22 -1.27
CA SER A 116 -11.03 15.10 -1.24
C SER A 116 -11.47 15.37 0.20
N GLY A 117 -11.06 16.51 0.71
CA GLY A 117 -11.64 17.13 1.90
C GLY A 117 -10.78 16.97 3.16
N GLY A 118 -10.19 18.06 3.60
CA GLY A 118 -9.33 18.19 4.78
C GLY A 118 -10.02 18.01 6.13
N ASP A 119 -10.73 16.90 6.32
CA ASP A 119 -11.20 16.50 7.63
C ASP A 119 -10.04 15.85 8.39
N LYS A 120 -9.64 16.52 9.45
CA LYS A 120 -8.72 16.00 10.47
C LYS A 120 -9.37 14.78 11.11
N GLN A 121 -9.10 13.57 10.59
CA GLN A 121 -9.51 12.35 11.26
C GLN A 121 -9.02 12.38 12.71
N SER A 122 -9.91 12.11 13.64
CA SER A 122 -9.56 12.01 15.06
C SER A 122 -8.57 10.84 15.29
N GLY A 123 -7.75 10.93 16.32
CA GLY A 123 -6.81 9.86 16.67
C GLY A 123 -7.50 8.49 16.81
N LEU A 124 -8.71 8.46 17.34
CA LEU A 124 -9.54 7.26 17.46
C LEU A 124 -9.90 6.64 16.09
N SER A 125 -10.28 7.46 15.10
CA SER A 125 -10.58 6.96 13.75
C SER A 125 -9.36 6.30 13.12
N LYS A 126 -8.18 6.87 13.28
CA LYS A 126 -6.92 6.30 12.79
C LYS A 126 -6.57 4.97 13.48
N GLN A 127 -6.84 4.85 14.78
CA GLN A 127 -6.64 3.60 15.52
C GLN A 127 -7.56 2.50 15.01
N TRP A 128 -8.84 2.80 14.75
CA TRP A 128 -9.77 1.83 14.19
C TRP A 128 -9.36 1.35 12.81
N ASP A 129 -8.96 2.27 11.93
CA ASP A 129 -8.50 1.92 10.59
C ASP A 129 -7.23 1.06 10.62
N PHE A 130 -6.37 1.26 11.61
CA PHE A 130 -5.14 0.49 11.78
C PHE A 130 -5.37 -0.88 12.44
N SER A 131 -6.47 -1.08 13.15
CA SER A 131 -6.72 -2.32 13.91
C SER A 131 -6.64 -3.60 13.08
N ILE A 132 -7.12 -3.55 11.83
CA ILE A 132 -7.05 -4.70 10.90
C ILE A 132 -5.61 -4.98 10.50
N THR A 133 -4.85 -3.93 10.19
CA THR A 133 -3.41 -4.04 9.86
C THR A 133 -2.63 -4.60 11.05
N GLU A 134 -2.95 -4.17 12.26
CA GLU A 134 -2.36 -4.68 13.50
C GLU A 134 -2.61 -6.18 13.69
N GLN A 135 -3.82 -6.66 13.46
CA GLN A 135 -4.14 -8.09 13.52
C GLN A 135 -3.32 -8.92 12.52
N VAL A 136 -3.15 -8.40 11.31
CA VAL A 136 -2.31 -9.04 10.28
C VAL A 136 -0.84 -9.08 10.73
N LEU A 137 -0.32 -7.98 11.27
CA LEU A 137 1.05 -7.90 11.79
C LEU A 137 1.26 -8.85 12.97
N ARG A 138 0.29 -8.95 13.89
CA ARG A 138 0.33 -9.92 15.00
C ARG A 138 0.41 -11.36 14.48
N ALA A 139 -0.40 -11.71 13.49
CA ALA A 139 -0.37 -13.05 12.89
C ALA A 139 0.99 -13.38 12.23
N PHE A 140 1.62 -12.41 11.57
CA PHE A 140 3.00 -12.55 11.10
C PHE A 140 4.00 -12.67 12.25
N GLY A 141 3.85 -11.86 13.29
CA GLY A 141 4.68 -11.88 14.50
C GLY A 141 4.65 -13.23 15.19
N ASP A 142 3.48 -13.85 15.32
CA ASP A 142 3.32 -15.17 15.91
C ASP A 142 4.01 -16.26 15.08
N GLY A 143 3.86 -16.24 13.74
CA GLY A 143 4.57 -17.14 12.84
C GLY A 143 6.09 -17.00 12.96
N LEU A 144 6.58 -15.76 13.08
CA LEU A 144 8.00 -15.49 13.27
C LEU A 144 8.51 -15.95 14.63
N LYS A 145 7.74 -15.75 15.73
CA LYS A 145 8.07 -16.27 17.06
C LYS A 145 8.22 -17.79 17.05
N ASP A 146 7.31 -18.49 16.37
CA ASP A 146 7.34 -19.94 16.31
C ASP A 146 8.53 -20.45 15.46
N CYS A 147 8.85 -19.77 14.37
CA CYS A 147 10.05 -20.05 13.60
C CYS A 147 11.31 -19.85 14.46
N LEU A 148 11.43 -18.71 15.16
CA LEU A 148 12.56 -18.42 16.05
C LEU A 148 12.68 -19.44 17.19
N LYS A 149 11.58 -19.86 17.80
CA LYS A 149 11.60 -20.94 18.83
C LYS A 149 12.17 -22.25 18.25
N ARG A 150 11.79 -22.62 17.01
CA ARG A 150 12.33 -23.81 16.33
C ARG A 150 13.85 -23.70 16.10
N VAL A 151 14.31 -22.52 15.65
CA VAL A 151 15.75 -22.23 15.45
C VAL A 151 16.51 -22.34 16.77
N LEU A 152 16.04 -21.65 17.82
CA LEU A 152 16.68 -21.64 19.13
C LEU A 152 16.74 -23.05 19.76
N LYS A 153 15.67 -23.83 19.63
CA LYS A 153 15.61 -25.21 20.09
C LYS A 153 16.63 -26.11 19.36
N ALA A 154 16.85 -25.86 18.06
CA ALA A 154 17.88 -26.60 17.32
C ALA A 154 19.29 -26.18 17.72
N ILE A 155 19.53 -24.90 18.06
CA ILE A 155 20.81 -24.43 18.59
C ILE A 155 21.10 -25.04 19.96
N GLU A 156 20.09 -25.07 20.86
CA GLU A 156 20.16 -25.71 22.15
C GLU A 156 20.56 -27.20 22.01
N ALA A 157 19.88 -27.93 21.16
CA ALA A 157 20.18 -29.31 20.90
C ALA A 157 21.58 -29.53 20.29
N ALA A 158 22.07 -28.60 19.46
CA ALA A 158 23.41 -28.68 18.87
C ALA A 158 24.54 -28.37 19.88
N ARG A 159 24.23 -27.54 20.86
CA ARG A 159 25.19 -27.16 21.92
C ARG A 159 25.17 -28.07 23.13
N GLU A 160 24.17 -28.92 23.24
CA GLU A 160 23.91 -29.79 24.38
C GLU A 160 23.80 -28.97 25.71
N GLU A 161 23.35 -27.71 25.59
CA GLU A 161 23.18 -26.78 26.71
C GLU A 161 21.67 -26.65 26.97
N GLY A 162 21.20 -26.95 28.17
CA GLY A 162 19.79 -26.78 28.56
C GLY A 162 19.47 -25.30 28.84
N ILE A 163 19.38 -24.49 27.81
CA ILE A 163 19.07 -23.06 27.92
C ILE A 163 17.60 -22.83 27.63
N ALA A 164 16.83 -22.44 28.65
CA ALA A 164 15.45 -22.02 28.46
C ALA A 164 15.40 -20.63 27.80
N VAL A 165 15.11 -20.59 26.49
CA VAL A 165 15.01 -19.35 25.75
C VAL A 165 13.55 -18.95 25.60
N LYS A 166 13.18 -17.74 26.02
CA LYS A 166 11.88 -17.13 25.82
C LYS A 166 11.97 -16.08 24.72
N VAL A 167 11.20 -16.24 23.65
CA VAL A 167 11.03 -15.22 22.61
C VAL A 167 9.89 -14.30 23.04
N THR A 168 10.18 -13.01 23.26
CA THR A 168 9.21 -11.97 23.63
C THR A 168 9.20 -10.87 22.58
N GLY A 169 8.14 -10.08 22.55
CA GLY A 169 7.94 -9.05 21.52
C GLY A 169 7.22 -9.60 20.28
N LEU A 170 7.09 -8.81 19.24
CA LEU A 170 6.41 -9.13 17.98
C LEU A 170 4.88 -9.38 18.12
N ASP A 171 4.28 -8.88 19.19
CA ASP A 171 2.85 -8.98 19.51
C ASP A 171 2.20 -7.62 19.76
N GLU A 172 3.01 -6.57 19.94
CA GLU A 172 2.54 -5.21 20.15
C GLU A 172 2.90 -4.37 18.92
N PHE A 173 1.88 -4.03 18.12
CA PHE A 173 1.99 -3.21 16.93
C PHE A 173 1.06 -1.98 17.03
N GLU A 174 0.69 -1.58 18.24
CA GLU A 174 -0.21 -0.46 18.46
C GLU A 174 0.43 0.86 18.01
N ILE A 175 -0.32 1.62 17.22
CA ILE A 175 0.00 3.03 17.00
C ILE A 175 -0.53 3.80 18.20
N GLY A 176 0.31 3.96 19.23
CA GLY A 176 -0.01 4.82 20.35
C GLY A 176 0.08 6.29 19.94
N ASP A 177 -0.99 7.05 20.13
CA ASP A 177 -0.87 8.50 20.12
C ASP A 177 -0.25 8.92 21.46
N PHE A 178 1.08 9.06 21.45
CA PHE A 178 1.86 9.44 22.63
C PHE A 178 1.35 10.74 23.26
N SER A 179 0.84 11.67 22.45
CA SER A 179 0.29 12.94 22.96
C SER A 179 -1.03 12.73 23.72
N ALA A 180 -1.88 11.85 23.24
CA ALA A 180 -3.12 11.49 23.94
C ALA A 180 -2.81 10.71 25.23
N GLN A 181 -1.90 9.75 25.19
CA GLN A 181 -1.47 8.99 26.37
C GLN A 181 -0.85 9.92 27.44
N LEU A 182 -0.05 10.88 27.01
CA LEU A 182 0.53 11.88 27.92
C LEU A 182 -0.54 12.78 28.56
N ALA A 183 -1.53 13.21 27.78
CA ALA A 183 -2.66 13.99 28.29
C ALA A 183 -3.50 13.20 29.30
N ASP A 184 -3.80 11.93 29.00
CA ASP A 184 -4.52 11.03 29.88
C ASP A 184 -3.73 10.78 31.18
N ALA A 185 -2.42 10.56 31.08
CA ALA A 185 -1.54 10.41 32.24
C ALA A 185 -1.51 11.67 33.10
N GLN A 186 -1.43 12.85 32.49
CA GLN A 186 -1.51 14.14 33.22
C GLN A 186 -2.86 14.30 33.90
N GLN A 187 -3.96 13.92 33.24
CA GLN A 187 -5.29 14.00 33.79
C GLN A 187 -5.45 13.04 34.99
N LEU A 188 -4.93 11.80 34.88
CA LEU A 188 -4.92 10.84 35.97
C LEU A 188 -4.11 11.32 37.17
N LEU A 189 -2.96 11.93 36.93
CA LEU A 189 -2.14 12.53 37.98
C LEU A 189 -2.83 13.74 38.67
N SER A 190 -3.62 14.51 37.92
CA SER A 190 -4.37 15.66 38.42
C SER A 190 -5.51 15.27 39.36
N LEU A 191 -6.00 14.04 39.29
CA LEU A 191 -7.04 13.50 40.20
C LEU A 191 -6.55 13.31 41.65
N GLY A 192 -5.25 13.51 41.93
CA GLY A 192 -4.71 13.48 43.29
C GLY A 192 -4.77 12.10 43.95
N ILE A 193 -4.91 11.01 43.18
CA ILE A 193 -4.95 9.66 43.72
C ILE A 193 -3.56 9.25 44.18
N GLU A 194 -3.33 9.13 45.47
CA GLU A 194 -2.09 8.67 46.05
C GLU A 194 -1.98 7.14 46.11
N SER A 195 -1.96 6.50 44.96
CA SER A 195 -1.70 5.08 44.85
C SER A 195 -0.30 4.82 44.28
N PRO A 196 0.61 4.15 45.02
CA PRO A 196 1.94 3.84 44.49
C PRO A 196 1.90 2.88 43.31
N THR A 197 0.87 2.02 43.24
CA THR A 197 0.65 1.11 42.12
C THR A 197 0.23 1.85 40.86
N LEU A 198 -0.68 2.82 40.97
CA LEU A 198 -1.16 3.65 39.85
C LEU A 198 0.01 4.50 39.29
N LYS A 199 0.79 5.13 40.17
CA LYS A 199 1.98 5.90 39.74
C LYS A 199 2.98 5.03 38.97
N LYS A 200 3.20 3.79 39.42
CA LYS A 200 4.10 2.86 38.76
C LYS A 200 3.62 2.42 37.37
N GLU A 201 2.32 2.28 37.17
CA GLU A 201 1.76 1.93 35.85
C GLU A 201 1.72 3.12 34.88
N ILE A 202 1.52 4.35 35.36
CA ILE A 202 1.56 5.57 34.54
C ILE A 202 2.96 5.86 33.97
N PHE A 203 4.01 5.49 34.74
CA PHE A 203 5.40 5.71 34.34
C PHE A 203 6.10 4.48 33.72
N LYS A 204 5.35 3.48 33.34
CA LYS A 204 5.85 2.29 32.66
C LYS A 204 5.64 2.35 31.16
#